data_5e197c71fcf723805df3068e2a0df32d
#
_entry.id   5e197c71fcf723805df3068e2a0df32d
#
_cell.length_a   1.000
_cell.length_b   1.000
_cell.length_c   1.000
_cell.angle_alpha   90.00
_cell.angle_beta   90.00
_cell.angle_gamma   90.00
#
_symmetry.space_group_name_H-M   'P 1'
#
loop_
_entity.id
_entity.type
_entity.pdbx_description
1 polymer ?
#
loop_
_entity_poly.entity_id
_entity_poly.type
_entity_poly.pdbx_seq_one_letter_code
_entity_poly.pdbx_strand_id
1 'polypeptide(L)'
;GFGDGLPVAQFMAKLPELDTPFAERVAKAKAEGKVLRYIGEISEGRCRVAIKALDADHPLAKVKDGENALAIQTQYYQPIPFVLRGYGAGAKVTAAGVFSDVMRTLGWQQEI
;
A
#
# COMPACT_ATOMS: atom_id res chain seq x y z
N GLY A 1 10.48 -13.62 14.16
CA GLY A 1 9.21 -12.87 14.15
C GLY A 1 8.01 -13.78 14.37
N PHE A 2 6.82 -13.22 14.36
CA PHE A 2 5.58 -14.00 14.51
C PHE A 2 5.47 -15.06 13.40
N GLY A 3 5.43 -16.34 13.76
CA GLY A 3 5.27 -17.44 12.82
C GLY A 3 6.51 -17.83 12.00
N ASP A 4 7.70 -17.31 12.30
CA ASP A 4 8.93 -17.67 11.60
C ASP A 4 9.16 -19.19 11.64
N GLY A 5 9.45 -19.77 10.45
CA GLY A 5 9.73 -21.19 10.30
C GLY A 5 8.53 -22.13 10.40
N LEU A 6 7.31 -21.62 10.56
CA LEU A 6 6.12 -22.45 10.61
C LEU A 6 5.68 -22.88 9.20
N PRO A 7 5.19 -24.14 9.02
CA PRO A 7 4.46 -24.52 7.83
C PRO A 7 3.24 -23.62 7.61
N VAL A 8 2.85 -23.40 6.35
CA VAL A 8 1.76 -22.46 5.98
C VAL A 8 0.47 -22.73 6.75
N ALA A 9 0.04 -23.98 6.87
CA ALA A 9 -1.18 -24.33 7.59
C ALA A 9 -1.14 -23.93 9.08
N GLN A 10 0.01 -24.13 9.74
CA GLN A 10 0.20 -23.74 11.14
C GLN A 10 0.28 -22.22 11.29
N PHE A 11 0.95 -21.55 10.35
CA PHE A 11 0.99 -20.08 10.31
C PHE A 11 -0.44 -19.51 10.20
N MET A 12 -1.25 -20.02 9.27
CA MET A 12 -2.64 -19.57 9.08
C MET A 12 -3.50 -19.81 10.33
N ALA A 13 -3.33 -20.96 10.99
CA ALA A 13 -4.05 -21.27 12.23
C ALA A 13 -3.66 -20.34 13.40
N LYS A 14 -2.45 -19.77 13.35
CA LYS A 14 -1.93 -18.87 14.37
C LYS A 14 -2.35 -17.40 14.16
N LEU A 15 -2.74 -17.01 12.97
CA LEU A 15 -3.09 -15.61 12.66
C LEU A 15 -4.14 -15.00 13.61
N PRO A 16 -5.19 -15.70 14.06
CA PRO A 16 -6.18 -15.14 15.00
C PRO A 16 -5.59 -14.64 16.33
N GLU A 17 -4.39 -15.10 16.72
CA GLU A 17 -3.71 -14.57 17.92
C GLU A 17 -3.37 -13.06 17.78
N LEU A 18 -3.33 -12.55 16.56
CA LEU A 18 -3.07 -11.14 16.28
C LEU A 18 -4.33 -10.27 16.34
N ASP A 19 -5.53 -10.85 16.37
CA ASP A 19 -6.77 -10.07 16.29
C ASP A 19 -6.92 -9.12 17.48
N THR A 20 -6.70 -9.59 18.70
CA THR A 20 -6.80 -8.76 19.91
C THR A 20 -5.78 -7.60 19.90
N PRO A 21 -4.46 -7.83 19.76
CA PRO A 21 -3.48 -6.73 19.78
C PRO A 21 -3.68 -5.75 18.61
N PHE A 22 -4.17 -6.19 17.46
CA PHE A 22 -4.50 -5.28 16.36
C PHE A 22 -5.78 -4.50 16.62
N ALA A 23 -6.81 -5.12 17.20
CA ALA A 23 -8.04 -4.43 17.59
C ALA A 23 -7.76 -3.30 18.60
N GLU A 24 -6.90 -3.53 19.57
CA GLU A 24 -6.46 -2.52 20.54
C GLU A 24 -5.74 -1.35 19.85
N ARG A 25 -4.83 -1.64 18.92
CA ARG A 25 -4.12 -0.61 18.15
C ARG A 25 -5.07 0.22 17.29
N VAL A 26 -6.05 -0.42 16.66
CA VAL A 26 -7.09 0.27 15.87
C VAL A 26 -7.95 1.15 16.76
N ALA A 27 -8.39 0.65 17.92
CA ALA A 27 -9.20 1.41 18.88
C ALA A 27 -8.45 2.64 19.38
N LYS A 28 -7.16 2.50 19.71
CA LYS A 28 -6.31 3.61 20.14
C LYS A 28 -6.17 4.68 19.05
N ALA A 29 -5.83 4.26 17.82
CA ALA A 29 -5.69 5.18 16.70
C ALA A 29 -7.01 5.93 16.43
N LYS A 30 -8.14 5.21 16.47
CA LYS A 30 -9.48 5.81 16.29
C LYS A 30 -9.82 6.82 17.38
N ALA A 31 -9.48 6.54 18.64
CA ALA A 31 -9.68 7.47 19.76
C ALA A 31 -8.87 8.77 19.57
N GLU A 32 -7.73 8.70 18.88
CA GLU A 32 -6.89 9.85 18.54
C GLU A 32 -7.32 10.53 17.19
N GLY A 33 -8.43 10.12 16.57
CA GLY A 33 -8.85 10.61 15.25
C GLY A 33 -7.98 10.17 14.09
N LYS A 34 -7.21 9.08 14.26
CA LYS A 34 -6.24 8.57 13.30
C LYS A 34 -6.70 7.28 12.66
N VAL A 35 -6.07 6.96 11.53
CA VAL A 35 -6.30 5.73 10.78
C VAL A 35 -4.98 4.96 10.66
N LEU A 36 -4.99 3.66 10.95
CA LEU A 36 -3.81 2.82 10.73
C LEU A 36 -3.66 2.50 9.25
N ARG A 37 -2.42 2.63 8.76
CA ARG A 37 -2.02 2.27 7.38
C ARG A 37 -0.67 1.56 7.39
N TYR A 38 -0.52 0.60 6.49
CA TYR A 38 0.76 -0.02 6.19
C TYR A 38 1.47 0.85 5.16
N ILE A 39 2.57 1.47 5.55
CA ILE A 39 3.27 2.50 4.79
C ILE A 39 4.70 2.06 4.49
N GLY A 40 5.06 2.10 3.21
CA GLY A 40 6.45 2.14 2.75
C GLY A 40 6.88 3.59 2.60
N GLU A 41 8.01 3.95 3.15
CA GLU A 41 8.57 5.30 3.12
C GLU A 41 10.01 5.25 2.62
N ILE A 42 10.32 6.11 1.68
CA ILE A 42 11.69 6.36 1.22
C ILE A 42 12.00 7.81 1.52
N SER A 43 12.94 8.04 2.40
CA SER A 43 13.38 9.38 2.79
C SER A 43 14.86 9.37 3.12
N GLU A 44 15.60 10.39 2.68
CA GLU A 44 17.03 10.56 2.98
C GLU A 44 17.88 9.32 2.66
N GLY A 45 17.56 8.63 1.56
CA GLY A 45 18.26 7.40 1.15
C GLY A 45 17.95 6.16 1.99
N ARG A 46 16.95 6.21 2.88
CA ARG A 46 16.53 5.09 3.73
C ARG A 46 15.13 4.62 3.33
N CYS A 47 14.96 3.30 3.35
CA CYS A 47 13.66 2.66 3.18
C CYS A 47 13.16 2.14 4.54
N ARG A 48 11.89 2.39 4.83
CA ARG A 48 11.21 1.88 6.01
C ARG A 48 9.81 1.42 5.66
N VAL A 49 9.41 0.29 6.19
CA VAL A 49 8.04 -0.22 6.09
C VAL A 49 7.48 -0.41 7.49
N ALA A 50 6.33 0.16 7.77
CA ALA A 50 5.71 0.07 9.10
C ALA A 50 4.19 0.33 9.03
N ILE A 51 3.48 -0.15 10.06
CA ILE A 51 2.12 0.29 10.33
C ILE A 51 2.20 1.62 11.06
N LYS A 52 1.65 2.67 10.45
CA LYS A 52 1.61 4.03 10.99
C LYS A 52 0.18 4.47 11.26
N ALA A 53 -0.01 5.23 12.33
CA ALA A 53 -1.25 5.95 12.59
C ALA A 53 -1.15 7.33 11.89
N LEU A 54 -1.99 7.53 10.89
CA LEU A 54 -2.05 8.76 10.11
C LEU A 54 -3.25 9.60 10.53
N ASP A 55 -3.10 10.91 10.50
CA ASP A 55 -4.22 11.83 10.68
C ASP A 55 -5.27 11.61 9.57
N ALA A 56 -6.55 11.81 9.89
CA ALA A 56 -7.64 11.48 8.97
C ALA A 56 -7.62 12.31 7.67
N ASP A 57 -7.01 13.48 7.68
CA ASP A 57 -6.84 14.36 6.53
C ASP A 57 -5.62 14.01 5.67
N HIS A 58 -4.70 13.19 6.19
CA HIS A 58 -3.52 12.75 5.43
C HIS A 58 -3.92 12.06 4.12
N PRO A 59 -3.28 12.36 2.98
CA PRO A 59 -3.65 11.80 1.68
C PRO A 59 -3.73 10.27 1.66
N LEU A 60 -2.78 9.61 2.30
CA LEU A 60 -2.73 8.14 2.36
C LEU A 60 -3.75 7.54 3.35
N ALA A 61 -4.31 8.32 4.27
CA ALA A 61 -5.39 7.85 5.15
C ALA A 61 -6.70 7.62 4.40
N LYS A 62 -6.91 8.33 3.28
CA LYS A 62 -8.14 8.31 2.48
C LYS A 62 -8.22 7.15 1.47
N VAL A 63 -7.20 6.32 1.39
CA VAL A 63 -7.18 5.13 0.54
C VAL A 63 -8.20 4.10 1.03
N LYS A 64 -9.01 3.55 0.13
CA LYS A 64 -10.10 2.61 0.45
C LYS A 64 -9.99 1.35 -0.37
N ASP A 65 -10.56 0.29 0.17
CA ASP A 65 -10.68 -1.02 -0.50
C ASP A 65 -9.34 -1.54 -1.04
N GLY A 66 -9.28 -1.90 -2.30
CA GLY A 66 -8.08 -2.37 -2.99
C GLY A 66 -7.23 -1.27 -3.65
N GLU A 67 -7.47 0.00 -3.30
CA GLU A 67 -6.64 1.09 -3.83
C GLU A 67 -5.22 1.05 -3.27
N ASN A 68 -4.27 1.45 -4.12
CA ASN A 68 -2.94 1.86 -3.72
C ASN A 68 -2.80 3.38 -3.85
N ALA A 69 -1.91 3.97 -3.07
CA ALA A 69 -1.55 5.37 -3.21
C ALA A 69 -0.04 5.57 -3.06
N LEU A 70 0.47 6.50 -3.83
CA LEU A 70 1.84 6.98 -3.75
C LEU A 70 1.79 8.49 -3.52
N ALA A 71 2.36 8.95 -2.40
CA ALA A 71 2.52 10.37 -2.09
C ALA A 71 3.99 10.75 -2.28
N ILE A 72 4.25 11.73 -3.14
CA ILE A 72 5.59 12.18 -3.50
C ILE A 72 5.75 13.62 -3.05
N GLN A 73 6.70 13.85 -2.14
CA GLN A 73 7.12 15.20 -1.74
C GLN A 73 8.39 15.59 -2.51
N THR A 74 8.38 16.77 -3.06
CA THR A 74 9.53 17.34 -3.76
C THR A 74 9.69 18.81 -3.37
N GLN A 75 10.71 19.47 -3.90
CA GLN A 75 10.88 20.91 -3.74
C GLN A 75 9.63 21.70 -4.18
N TYR A 76 8.88 21.21 -5.16
CA TYR A 76 7.71 21.90 -5.73
C TYR A 76 6.37 21.39 -5.17
N TYR A 77 6.33 20.15 -4.68
CA TYR A 77 5.13 19.53 -4.11
C TYR A 77 5.26 19.40 -2.60
N GLN A 78 5.23 20.56 -1.92
CA GLN A 78 5.21 20.68 -0.47
C GLN A 78 4.55 22.02 -0.07
N PRO A 79 3.85 22.11 1.05
CA PRO A 79 3.58 21.02 2.01
C PRO A 79 2.56 19.98 1.50
N ILE A 80 1.90 20.26 0.35
CA ILE A 80 0.94 19.33 -0.26
C ILE A 80 1.67 18.42 -1.24
N PRO A 81 1.75 17.10 -1.00
CA PRO A 81 2.44 16.18 -1.87
C PRO A 81 1.68 15.95 -3.19
N PHE A 82 2.38 15.58 -4.24
CA PHE A 82 1.78 14.99 -5.42
C PHE A 82 1.30 13.57 -5.08
N VAL A 83 0.03 13.26 -5.35
CA VAL A 83 -0.59 11.99 -4.95
C VAL A 83 -1.15 11.26 -6.17
N LEU A 84 -0.70 10.03 -6.36
CA LEU A 84 -1.28 9.08 -7.30
C LEU A 84 -2.12 8.07 -6.52
N ARG A 85 -3.34 7.81 -6.97
CA ARG A 85 -4.23 6.81 -6.39
C ARG A 85 -4.88 5.98 -7.48
N GLY A 86 -5.08 4.71 -7.22
CA GLY A 86 -5.78 3.81 -8.12
C GLY A 86 -5.67 2.35 -7.70
N TYR A 87 -6.40 1.51 -8.40
CA TYR A 87 -6.27 0.07 -8.24
C TYR A 87 -4.98 -0.40 -8.88
N GLY A 88 -4.07 -0.97 -8.09
CA GLY A 88 -2.82 -1.54 -8.58
C GLY A 88 -2.85 -3.05 -8.69
N ALA A 89 -3.74 -3.71 -7.94
CA ALA A 89 -3.88 -5.16 -7.90
C ALA A 89 -5.28 -5.60 -8.34
N GLY A 90 -5.39 -6.87 -8.74
CA GLY A 90 -6.64 -7.49 -9.17
C GLY A 90 -6.57 -7.98 -10.62
N ALA A 91 -7.25 -9.08 -10.90
CA ALA A 91 -7.18 -9.77 -12.19
C ALA A 91 -7.46 -8.86 -13.39
N LYS A 92 -8.49 -8.01 -13.29
CA LYS A 92 -8.89 -7.11 -14.40
C LYS A 92 -7.85 -6.04 -14.68
N VAL A 93 -7.34 -5.38 -13.66
CA VAL A 93 -6.34 -4.29 -13.80
C VAL A 93 -5.03 -4.85 -14.33
N THR A 94 -4.59 -5.98 -13.79
CA THR A 94 -3.36 -6.66 -14.22
C THR A 94 -3.48 -7.15 -15.67
N ALA A 95 -4.60 -7.79 -16.02
CA ALA A 95 -4.84 -8.23 -17.39
C ALA A 95 -4.88 -7.07 -18.39
N ALA A 96 -5.50 -5.95 -18.02
CA ALA A 96 -5.53 -4.76 -18.87
C ALA A 96 -4.13 -4.16 -19.08
N GLY A 97 -3.29 -4.14 -18.05
CA GLY A 97 -1.90 -3.69 -18.16
C GLY A 97 -1.07 -4.58 -19.09
N VAL A 98 -1.12 -5.88 -18.88
CA VAL A 98 -0.41 -6.86 -19.74
C VAL A 98 -0.89 -6.76 -21.19
N PHE A 99 -2.21 -6.70 -21.42
CA PHE A 99 -2.77 -6.57 -22.78
C PHE A 99 -2.33 -5.27 -23.44
N SER A 100 -2.32 -4.15 -22.70
CA SER A 100 -1.85 -2.86 -23.21
C SER A 100 -0.39 -2.94 -23.69
N ASP A 101 0.48 -3.62 -22.94
CA ASP A 101 1.88 -3.79 -23.32
C ASP A 101 2.03 -4.71 -24.55
N VAL A 102 1.24 -5.77 -24.64
CA VAL A 102 1.18 -6.62 -25.86
C VAL A 102 0.76 -5.78 -27.07
N MET A 103 -0.25 -4.92 -26.96
CA MET A 103 -0.69 -4.05 -28.05
C MET A 103 0.39 -3.06 -28.49
N ARG A 104 1.20 -2.55 -27.55
CA ARG A 104 2.33 -1.65 -27.88
C ARG A 104 3.39 -2.33 -28.73
N THR A 105 3.64 -3.63 -28.54
CA THR A 105 4.64 -4.36 -29.32
C THR A 105 4.26 -4.46 -30.82
N LEU A 106 2.98 -4.34 -31.15
CA LEU A 106 2.54 -4.33 -32.56
C LEU A 106 3.03 -3.08 -33.33
N GLY A 107 3.23 -1.96 -32.61
CA GLY A 107 3.80 -0.73 -33.19
C GLY A 107 5.31 -0.81 -33.47
N TRP A 108 6.04 -1.63 -32.72
CA TRP A 108 7.52 -1.71 -32.86
C TRP A 108 7.96 -2.45 -34.13
N GLN A 109 7.09 -3.23 -34.75
CA GLN A 109 7.40 -3.94 -36.01
C GLN A 109 7.34 -3.03 -37.26
N GLN A 110 6.89 -1.78 -37.11
CA GLN A 110 6.76 -0.85 -38.24
C GLN A 110 7.95 0.09 -38.41
N GLU A 111 8.92 0.04 -37.50
CA GLU A 111 10.13 0.89 -37.53
C GLU A 111 11.42 0.18 -37.94
N ILE A 112 11.33 -1.03 -38.54
CA ILE A 112 12.50 -1.77 -39.04
C ILE A 112 12.55 -1.71 -40.58
#